data_f8f7553ae512eda62572809e8004456f
#
_entry.id   f8f7553ae512eda62572809e8004456f
#
_cell.length_a   1.000
_cell.length_b   1.000
_cell.length_c   1.000
_cell.angle_alpha   90.00
_cell.angle_beta   90.00
_cell.angle_gamma   90.00
#
_symmetry.space_group_name_H-M   'P 1'
#
loop_
_entity.id
_entity.type
_entity.pdbx_description
1 polymer ?
#
loop_
_entity_poly.entity_id
_entity_poly.type
_entity_poly.pdbx_seq_one_letter_code
_entity_poly.pdbx_strand_id
1 'polypeptide(L)'
;MILQAIIIFLKHKLPNIYTEHQQEINVDQFGVLELDLINIDENCEQWMATIFLYTKKSLMKQHHEKLNEIIDYCKFNGSIKASSKVINFYQPQINKVGNTQLHYVHSLAIPVNYYESEEI
;
A
#
# COMPACT_ATOMS: atom_id res chain seq x y z
N MET A 1 8.26 9.37 -9.87
CA MET A 1 8.11 9.62 -8.43
C MET A 1 7.55 8.39 -7.74
N ILE A 2 8.08 8.09 -6.57
CA ILE A 2 7.70 6.89 -5.83
C ILE A 2 6.20 6.84 -5.50
N LEU A 3 5.61 7.96 -5.09
CA LEU A 3 4.19 8.02 -4.75
C LEU A 3 3.30 7.58 -5.92
N GLN A 4 3.56 8.11 -7.10
CA GLN A 4 2.78 7.77 -8.29
C GLN A 4 2.91 6.30 -8.67
N ALA A 5 4.12 5.74 -8.56
CA ALA A 5 4.34 4.33 -8.87
C ALA A 5 3.58 3.42 -7.91
N ILE A 6 3.59 3.75 -6.63
CA ILE A 6 2.85 2.99 -5.62
C ILE A 6 1.35 3.11 -5.86
N ILE A 7 0.85 4.31 -6.18
CA ILE A 7 -0.57 4.51 -6.48
C ILE A 7 -0.98 3.69 -7.70
N ILE A 8 -0.18 3.69 -8.77
CA ILE A 8 -0.48 2.90 -9.96
C ILE A 8 -0.56 1.42 -9.63
N PHE A 9 0.39 0.91 -8.85
CA PHE A 9 0.34 -0.47 -8.38
C PHE A 9 -0.95 -0.75 -7.59
N LEU A 10 -1.28 0.12 -6.64
CA LEU A 10 -2.45 -0.10 -5.79
C LEU A 10 -3.77 0.04 -6.54
N LYS A 11 -3.83 0.84 -7.60
CA LYS A 11 -5.05 0.95 -8.42
C LYS A 11 -5.44 -0.36 -9.09
N HIS A 12 -4.47 -1.24 -9.36
CA HIS A 12 -4.78 -2.58 -9.85
C HIS A 12 -5.35 -3.48 -8.77
N LYS A 13 -5.13 -3.14 -7.50
CA LYS A 13 -5.58 -3.93 -6.34
C LYS A 13 -6.76 -3.29 -5.63
N LEU A 14 -6.80 -1.96 -5.58
CA LEU A 14 -7.84 -1.19 -4.94
C LEU A 14 -8.31 -0.08 -5.88
N PRO A 15 -9.58 -0.08 -6.30
CA PRO A 15 -10.06 0.96 -7.23
C PRO A 15 -10.14 2.35 -6.61
N ASN A 16 -10.27 2.43 -5.28
CA ASN A 16 -10.44 3.70 -4.58
C ASN A 16 -9.27 3.91 -3.63
N ILE A 17 -8.30 4.73 -4.04
CA ILE A 17 -7.12 5.07 -3.24
C ILE A 17 -7.10 6.57 -2.98
N TYR A 18 -6.92 6.93 -1.73
CA TYR A 18 -6.80 8.32 -1.28
C TYR A 18 -5.44 8.53 -0.62
N THR A 19 -4.92 9.73 -0.70
CA THR A 19 -3.66 10.11 -0.05
C THR A 19 -3.87 10.90 1.24
N GLU A 20 -5.11 11.19 1.58
CA GLU A 20 -5.50 11.83 2.83
C GLU A 20 -6.60 11.04 3.48
N HIS A 21 -6.59 11.00 4.81
CA HIS A 21 -7.66 10.33 5.55
C HIS A 21 -9.00 11.00 5.26
N GLN A 22 -9.97 10.19 4.90
CA GLN A 22 -11.30 10.63 4.60
C GLN A 22 -12.20 10.50 5.83
N GLN A 23 -13.15 11.39 5.95
CA GLN A 23 -14.30 11.13 6.80
C GLN A 23 -15.03 9.91 6.24
N GLU A 24 -15.85 9.27 7.07
CA GLU A 24 -16.52 8.06 6.68
C GLU A 24 -17.30 8.25 5.38
N ILE A 25 -16.92 7.53 4.34
CA ILE A 25 -17.52 7.61 3.02
C ILE A 25 -18.26 6.31 2.72
N ASN A 26 -19.35 6.42 1.97
CA ASN A 26 -20.18 5.28 1.64
C ASN A 26 -19.66 4.54 0.40
N VAL A 27 -18.44 4.04 0.51
CA VAL A 27 -17.78 3.24 -0.51
C VAL A 27 -17.51 1.85 0.07
N ASP A 28 -17.73 0.81 -0.71
CA ASP A 28 -17.61 -0.58 -0.23
C ASP A 28 -16.22 -0.90 0.27
N GLN A 29 -15.20 -0.50 -0.49
CA GLN A 29 -13.82 -0.74 -0.13
C GLN A 29 -12.93 0.39 -0.66
N PHE A 30 -12.05 0.91 0.18
CA PHE A 30 -11.09 1.93 -0.23
C PHE A 30 -9.83 1.85 0.62
N GLY A 31 -8.76 2.45 0.12
CA GLY A 31 -7.49 2.54 0.83
C GLY A 31 -7.05 3.98 1.02
N VAL A 32 -6.36 4.23 2.11
CA VAL A 32 -5.66 5.50 2.34
C VAL A 32 -4.18 5.19 2.42
N LEU A 33 -3.39 5.87 1.61
CA LEU A 33 -1.95 5.67 1.53
C LEU A 33 -1.20 6.80 2.23
N GLU A 34 -0.30 6.43 3.13
CA GLU A 34 0.67 7.34 3.74
C GLU A 34 2.07 6.89 3.35
N LEU A 35 2.92 7.83 2.95
CA LEU A 35 4.32 7.57 2.62
C LEU A 35 5.21 8.35 3.56
N ASP A 36 6.11 7.64 4.24
CA ASP A 36 7.10 8.23 5.11
C ASP A 36 8.50 7.86 4.65
N LEU A 37 9.35 8.86 4.48
CA LEU A 37 10.76 8.65 4.16
C LEU A 37 11.48 8.26 5.45
N ILE A 38 12.11 7.08 5.45
CA ILE A 38 12.79 6.54 6.63
C ILE A 38 14.27 6.85 6.60
N ASN A 39 14.91 6.67 5.44
CA ASN A 39 16.33 6.87 5.29
C ASN A 39 16.70 7.15 3.84
N ILE A 40 17.72 7.97 3.63
CA ILE A 40 18.30 8.21 2.30
C ILE A 40 19.76 7.79 2.34
N ASP A 41 20.10 6.83 1.49
CA ASP A 41 21.46 6.45 1.19
C ASP A 41 21.88 7.03 -0.16
N GLU A 42 23.14 6.89 -0.50
CA GLU A 42 23.72 7.42 -1.72
C GLU A 42 22.95 6.97 -2.97
N ASN A 43 22.49 5.73 -3.01
CA ASN A 43 21.82 5.16 -4.18
C ASN A 43 20.43 4.60 -3.89
N CYS A 44 19.94 4.75 -2.68
CA CYS A 44 18.70 4.10 -2.27
C CYS A 44 17.93 4.98 -1.29
N GLU A 45 16.63 5.06 -1.50
CA GLU A 45 15.71 5.66 -0.54
C GLU A 45 14.90 4.55 0.12
N GLN A 46 14.80 4.60 1.44
CA GLN A 46 13.98 3.66 2.20
C GLN A 46 12.72 4.40 2.67
N TRP A 47 11.59 3.85 2.30
CA TRP A 47 10.27 4.41 2.61
C TRP A 47 9.44 3.41 3.38
N MET A 48 8.48 3.93 4.13
CA MET A 48 7.40 3.13 4.70
C MET A 48 6.11 3.55 4.01
N ALA A 49 5.51 2.62 3.29
CA ALA A 49 4.19 2.83 2.69
C ALA A 49 3.15 2.16 3.57
N THR A 50 2.30 2.96 4.19
CA THR A 50 1.24 2.43 5.06
C THR A 50 -0.09 2.58 4.33
N ILE A 51 -0.78 1.46 4.15
CA ILE A 51 -2.09 1.41 3.53
C ILE A 51 -3.11 1.11 4.62
N PHE A 52 -4.07 2.01 4.81
CA PHE A 52 -5.22 1.76 5.67
C PHE A 52 -6.34 1.24 4.77
N LEU A 53 -6.68 -0.01 4.94
CA LEU A 53 -7.74 -0.66 4.14
C LEU A 53 -9.05 -0.60 4.89
N TYR A 54 -10.03 0.05 4.27
CA TYR A 54 -11.39 0.18 4.78
C TYR A 54 -12.31 -0.68 3.93
N THR A 55 -13.08 -1.55 4.56
CA THR A 55 -14.08 -2.37 3.85
C THR A 55 -15.36 -2.40 4.67
N LYS A 56 -16.50 -2.22 4.01
CA LYS A 56 -17.80 -2.27 4.69
C LYS A 56 -17.95 -3.56 5.48
N LYS A 57 -18.56 -3.45 6.65
CA LYS A 57 -18.70 -4.58 7.60
C LYS A 57 -19.46 -5.76 7.01
N SER A 58 -20.36 -5.52 6.07
CA SER A 58 -21.07 -6.59 5.37
C SER A 58 -20.18 -7.40 4.41
N LEU A 59 -18.95 -6.92 4.13
CA LEU A 59 -18.04 -7.50 3.14
C LEU A 59 -16.76 -8.04 3.82
N MET A 60 -16.89 -8.70 4.95
CA MET A 60 -15.74 -9.21 5.70
C MET A 60 -14.84 -10.12 4.87
N LYS A 61 -15.44 -11.00 4.06
CA LYS A 61 -14.68 -11.90 3.21
C LYS A 61 -13.81 -11.14 2.22
N GLN A 62 -14.38 -10.13 1.57
CA GLN A 62 -13.64 -9.29 0.62
C GLN A 62 -12.52 -8.51 1.30
N HIS A 63 -12.72 -8.11 2.56
CA HIS A 63 -11.70 -7.43 3.34
C HIS A 63 -10.46 -8.31 3.53
N HIS A 64 -10.66 -9.54 3.99
CA HIS A 64 -9.57 -10.49 4.20
C HIS A 64 -8.91 -10.93 2.89
N GLU A 65 -9.69 -11.13 1.84
CA GLU A 65 -9.14 -11.46 0.52
C GLU A 65 -8.23 -10.34 -0.01
N LYS A 66 -8.64 -9.09 0.15
CA LYS A 66 -7.85 -7.96 -0.30
C LYS A 66 -6.56 -7.80 0.51
N LEU A 67 -6.63 -7.97 1.84
CA LEU A 67 -5.43 -7.97 2.68
C LEU A 67 -4.44 -9.03 2.22
N ASN A 68 -4.91 -10.26 2.02
CA ASN A 68 -4.04 -11.34 1.57
C ASN A 68 -3.45 -11.09 0.19
N GLU A 69 -4.23 -10.52 -0.73
CA GLU A 69 -3.77 -10.20 -2.07
C GLU A 69 -2.59 -9.22 -2.03
N ILE A 70 -2.71 -8.17 -1.23
CA ILE A 70 -1.64 -7.17 -1.10
C ILE A 70 -0.42 -7.78 -0.41
N ILE A 71 -0.62 -8.55 0.65
CA ILE A 71 0.46 -9.21 1.38
C ILE A 71 1.22 -10.16 0.47
N ASP A 72 0.51 -11.00 -0.28
CA ASP A 72 1.13 -11.99 -1.16
C ASP A 72 1.92 -11.32 -2.28
N TYR A 73 1.41 -10.22 -2.83
CA TYR A 73 2.16 -9.48 -3.83
C TYR A 73 3.49 -9.00 -3.25
N CYS A 74 3.46 -8.36 -2.09
CA CYS A 74 4.69 -7.84 -1.46
C CYS A 74 5.65 -8.96 -1.08
N LYS A 75 5.13 -10.11 -0.69
CA LYS A 75 5.94 -11.25 -0.25
C LYS A 75 6.61 -11.99 -1.42
N PHE A 76 5.90 -12.15 -2.54
CA PHE A 76 6.36 -13.02 -3.61
C PHE A 76 6.82 -12.30 -4.88
N ASN A 77 6.28 -11.12 -5.17
CA ASN A 77 6.54 -10.42 -6.44
C ASN A 77 6.79 -8.94 -6.24
N GLY A 78 7.27 -8.53 -5.09
CA GLY A 78 7.26 -7.16 -4.64
C GLY A 78 8.24 -6.22 -5.36
N SER A 79 8.21 -6.13 -6.69
CA SER A 79 9.11 -5.24 -7.42
C SER A 79 8.41 -4.58 -8.59
N ILE A 80 8.60 -3.27 -8.71
CA ILE A 80 8.16 -2.49 -9.88
C ILE A 80 9.39 -1.91 -10.53
N LYS A 81 9.51 -2.09 -11.85
CA LYS A 81 10.59 -1.52 -12.65
C LYS A 81 9.98 -0.61 -13.71
N ALA A 82 10.48 0.62 -13.77
CA ALA A 82 10.05 1.60 -14.75
C ALA A 82 11.26 2.41 -15.20
N SER A 83 11.67 2.25 -16.46
CA SER A 83 12.90 2.84 -16.99
C SER A 83 14.10 2.40 -16.17
N SER A 84 14.86 3.33 -15.60
CA SER A 84 16.01 3.04 -14.74
C SER A 84 15.64 2.98 -13.26
N LYS A 85 14.36 3.05 -12.91
CA LYS A 85 13.90 3.14 -11.52
C LYS A 85 13.31 1.83 -11.06
N VAL A 86 13.68 1.41 -9.85
CA VAL A 86 13.23 0.15 -9.26
C VAL A 86 12.62 0.43 -7.89
N ILE A 87 11.45 -0.13 -7.66
CA ILE A 87 10.78 -0.09 -6.35
C ILE A 87 10.60 -1.52 -5.89
N ASN A 88 11.18 -1.85 -4.73
CA ASN A 88 10.99 -3.15 -4.10
C ASN A 88 10.10 -3.01 -2.89
N PHE A 89 9.10 -3.87 -2.80
CA PHE A 89 8.23 -3.98 -1.65
C PHE A 89 8.66 -5.17 -0.81
N TYR A 90 8.65 -5.01 0.50
CA TYR A 90 9.00 -6.06 1.43
C TYR A 90 7.76 -6.51 2.21
N GLN A 91 7.93 -7.53 3.03
CA GLN A 91 6.81 -8.12 3.75
C GLN A 91 6.12 -7.09 4.63
N PRO A 92 4.79 -6.91 4.49
CA PRO A 92 4.04 -5.96 5.29
C PRO A 92 3.87 -6.41 6.73
N GLN A 93 3.72 -5.42 7.60
CA GLN A 93 3.26 -5.65 8.96
C GLN A 93 1.81 -5.24 9.06
N ILE A 94 0.96 -6.17 9.50
CA ILE A 94 -0.48 -5.94 9.66
C ILE A 94 -0.78 -5.47 11.07
N ASN A 95 -1.63 -4.44 11.17
CA ASN A 95 -2.19 -4.01 12.44
C ASN A 95 -3.69 -3.79 12.29
N LYS A 96 -4.45 -4.26 13.28
CA LYS A 96 -5.86 -3.93 13.37
C LYS A 96 -5.97 -2.52 13.94
N VAL A 97 -6.50 -1.61 13.13
CA VAL A 97 -6.68 -0.22 13.55
C VAL A 97 -7.92 -0.07 14.39
N GLY A 98 -8.94 -0.86 14.10
CA GLY A 98 -10.24 -0.79 14.74
C GLY A 98 -11.34 -0.76 13.70
N ASN A 99 -12.52 -0.40 14.12
CA ASN A 99 -13.64 -0.30 13.20
C ASN A 99 -14.20 1.12 13.25
N THR A 100 -14.62 1.62 12.10
CA THR A 100 -15.50 2.77 12.04
C THR A 100 -16.95 2.29 12.18
N GLN A 101 -17.90 3.21 12.10
CA GLN A 101 -19.30 2.84 12.12
C GLN A 101 -19.68 1.93 10.96
N LEU A 102 -19.10 2.16 9.75
CA LEU A 102 -19.46 1.43 8.52
C LEU A 102 -18.42 0.41 8.09
N HIS A 103 -17.15 0.53 8.51
CA HIS A 103 -16.04 -0.20 7.92
C HIS A 103 -15.20 -0.94 8.96
N TYR A 104 -14.65 -2.10 8.55
CA TYR A 104 -13.46 -2.67 9.17
C TYR A 104 -12.22 -1.94 8.67
N VAL A 105 -11.24 -1.73 9.55
CA VAL A 105 -10.01 -1.03 9.19
C VAL A 105 -8.79 -1.81 9.65
N HIS A 106 -7.91 -2.15 8.71
CA HIS A 106 -6.59 -2.69 8.99
C HIS A 106 -5.54 -1.83 8.31
N SER A 107 -4.37 -1.71 8.91
CA SER A 107 -3.23 -1.06 8.27
C SER A 107 -2.19 -2.09 7.86
N LEU A 108 -1.58 -1.85 6.71
CA LEU A 108 -0.45 -2.61 6.18
C LEU A 108 0.73 -1.66 6.08
N ALA A 109 1.71 -1.83 6.93
CA ALA A 109 2.94 -1.06 6.87
C ALA A 109 3.95 -1.83 6.01
N ILE A 110 4.23 -1.31 4.83
CA ILE A 110 5.05 -1.96 3.81
C ILE A 110 6.38 -1.24 3.70
N PRO A 111 7.49 -1.88 4.09
CA PRO A 111 8.81 -1.29 3.81
C PRO A 111 9.05 -1.29 2.30
N VAL A 112 9.57 -0.18 1.78
CA VAL A 112 9.78 0.01 0.35
C VAL A 112 11.16 0.60 0.13
N ASN A 113 11.92 0.02 -0.80
CA ASN A 113 13.17 0.58 -1.27
C ASN A 113 12.98 1.13 -2.67
N TYR A 114 13.53 2.31 -2.90
CA TYR A 114 13.49 2.97 -4.21
C TYR A 114 14.92 3.32 -4.62
N TYR A 115 15.33 2.90 -5.81
CA TYR A 115 16.68 3.20 -6.31
C TYR A 115 16.69 3.24 -7.83
N GLU A 116 17.77 3.80 -8.37
CA GLU A 116 18.01 3.81 -9.82
C GLU A 116 18.98 2.70 -10.17
N SER A 117 18.73 2.04 -11.30
CA SER A 117 19.60 0.99 -11.82
C SER A 117 20.15 1.44 -13.18
N GLU A 118 21.47 1.40 -13.32
CA GLU A 118 22.12 1.77 -14.58
C GLU A 118 21.97 0.70 -15.65
N GLU A 119 21.56 -0.49 -15.29
CA GLU A 119 21.49 -1.65 -16.19
C GLU A 119 20.15 -1.81 -16.89
N ILE A 120 19.22 -0.91 -16.67
CA ILE A 120 17.88 -1.03 -17.23
C ILE A 120 17.71 -0.15 -18.46
#